data_ce84887ea07df837fc94cc1abc078e14
#
_entry.id   ce84887ea07df837fc94cc1abc078e14
#
_cell.length_a   1.000
_cell.length_b   1.000
_cell.length_c   1.000
_cell.angle_alpha   90.00
_cell.angle_beta   90.00
_cell.angle_gamma   90.00
#
_symmetry.space_group_name_H-M   'P 1'
#
loop_
_entity.id
_entity.type
_entity.pdbx_description
1 polymer ?
#
loop_
_entity_poly.entity_id
_entity_poly.type
_entity_poly.pdbx_seq_one_letter_code
_entity_poly.pdbx_strand_id
1 'polypeptide(L)'
;VTSRQLVLDTQPRRIQRRRLKGWRAPAGAIYVGRGSKWGNPCTQVRMPALDGSEWEREGRLGKTSGQHHGFRHPDGTTTSHLVLDATREQAVAMYRDWLDQRPSLAAAARAELAGRDLMCWCPPGEPCHADVLLELANEAGEQ
;
A
#
# COMPACT_ATOMS: atom_id res chain seq x y z
N VAL A 1 -21.51 -18.02 -22.14
CA VAL A 1 -21.31 -16.58 -22.29
C VAL A 1 -21.71 -15.86 -21.03
N THR A 2 -22.91 -16.11 -20.61
CA THR A 2 -23.43 -15.43 -19.42
C THR A 2 -22.66 -15.82 -18.17
N SER A 3 -22.21 -17.05 -18.04
CA SER A 3 -21.41 -17.48 -16.89
C SER A 3 -20.11 -16.70 -16.77
N ARG A 4 -19.44 -16.54 -17.90
CA ARG A 4 -18.18 -15.80 -17.91
C ARG A 4 -18.40 -14.33 -17.57
N GLN A 5 -19.47 -13.76 -18.11
CA GLN A 5 -19.82 -12.37 -17.82
C GLN A 5 -20.17 -12.18 -16.35
N LEU A 6 -20.87 -13.12 -15.76
CA LEU A 6 -21.21 -13.07 -14.35
C LEU A 6 -19.96 -13.14 -13.47
N VAL A 7 -18.98 -13.96 -13.84
CA VAL A 7 -17.72 -14.04 -13.11
C VAL A 7 -17.01 -12.69 -13.13
N LEU A 8 -16.96 -12.03 -14.29
CA LEU A 8 -16.35 -10.71 -14.39
C LEU A 8 -17.08 -9.68 -13.54
N ASP A 9 -18.43 -9.74 -13.53
CA ASP A 9 -19.24 -8.82 -12.77
C ASP A 9 -19.07 -8.99 -11.26
N THR A 10 -18.64 -10.16 -10.82
CA THR A 10 -18.45 -10.45 -9.41
C THR A 10 -17.01 -10.35 -8.95
N GLN A 11 -16.10 -9.92 -9.83
CA GLN A 11 -14.71 -9.78 -9.43
C GLN A 11 -14.54 -8.67 -8.39
N PRO A 12 -13.65 -8.89 -7.42
CA PRO A 12 -13.38 -7.88 -6.39
C PRO A 12 -12.91 -6.56 -6.98
N ARG A 13 -13.35 -5.47 -6.39
CA ARG A 13 -13.04 -4.12 -6.86
C ARG A 13 -12.53 -3.27 -5.73
N ARG A 14 -11.83 -2.21 -6.12
CA ARG A 14 -11.47 -1.14 -5.19
C ARG A 14 -12.59 -0.12 -5.17
N ILE A 15 -13.00 0.28 -3.96
CA ILE A 15 -14.08 1.23 -3.74
C ILE A 15 -13.51 2.45 -3.03
N GLN A 16 -13.84 3.64 -3.52
CA GLN A 16 -13.47 4.86 -2.85
C GLN A 16 -14.46 5.18 -1.73
N ARG A 17 -13.96 5.25 -0.51
CA ARG A 17 -14.75 5.71 0.62
C ARG A 17 -14.93 7.22 0.52
N ARG A 18 -16.13 7.69 0.82
CA ARG A 18 -16.45 9.11 0.67
C ARG A 18 -17.07 9.67 1.94
N ARG A 19 -16.84 10.96 2.17
CA ARG A 19 -17.43 11.70 3.29
C ARG A 19 -18.61 12.52 2.78
N LEU A 20 -19.59 11.85 2.18
CA LEU A 20 -20.79 12.47 1.66
C LEU A 20 -21.98 12.06 2.53
N LYS A 21 -22.88 13.02 2.78
CA LYS A 21 -24.09 12.72 3.53
C LYS A 21 -24.86 11.61 2.84
N GLY A 22 -25.24 10.60 3.60
CA GLY A 22 -26.00 9.47 3.05
C GLY A 22 -25.16 8.41 2.37
N TRP A 23 -23.86 8.61 2.22
CA TRP A 23 -23.00 7.61 1.60
C TRP A 23 -22.88 6.40 2.50
N ARG A 24 -22.97 5.22 1.92
CA ARG A 24 -22.79 3.96 2.65
C ARG A 24 -21.87 3.05 1.86
N ALA A 25 -21.04 2.31 2.61
CA ALA A 25 -20.17 1.31 2.01
C ALA A 25 -21.01 0.17 1.46
N PRO A 26 -20.64 -0.38 0.29
CA PRO A 26 -21.28 -1.59 -0.22
C PRO A 26 -21.16 -2.71 0.80
N ALA A 27 -22.18 -3.58 0.84
CA ALA A 27 -22.17 -4.72 1.76
C ALA A 27 -20.99 -5.62 1.46
N GLY A 28 -20.28 -6.04 2.52
CA GLY A 28 -19.15 -6.95 2.39
C GLY A 28 -17.83 -6.30 2.02
N ALA A 29 -17.80 -5.00 1.75
CA ALA A 29 -16.54 -4.30 1.48
C ALA A 29 -15.72 -4.19 2.76
N ILE A 30 -14.40 -4.36 2.64
CA ILE A 30 -13.48 -4.29 3.78
C ILE A 30 -12.63 -3.03 3.65
N TYR A 31 -12.60 -2.22 4.70
CA TYR A 31 -11.75 -1.04 4.74
C TYR A 31 -10.28 -1.46 4.92
N VAL A 32 -9.44 -1.02 4.00
CA VAL A 32 -8.01 -1.35 4.01
C VAL A 32 -7.11 -0.11 4.10
N GLY A 33 -7.68 1.05 4.35
CA GLY A 33 -6.93 2.29 4.46
C GLY A 33 -6.20 2.45 5.79
N ARG A 34 -5.72 3.64 6.03
CA ARG A 34 -5.01 3.95 7.28
C ARG A 34 -5.87 3.62 8.49
N GLY A 35 -5.21 3.15 9.52
CA GLY A 35 -5.87 2.73 10.74
C GLY A 35 -6.25 1.26 10.76
N SER A 36 -6.28 0.61 9.60
CA SER A 36 -6.46 -0.84 9.52
C SER A 36 -5.09 -1.52 9.48
N LYS A 37 -5.07 -2.83 9.76
CA LYS A 37 -3.82 -3.59 9.67
C LYS A 37 -3.28 -3.66 8.25
N TRP A 38 -4.11 -3.33 7.27
CA TRP A 38 -3.77 -3.33 5.84
C TRP A 38 -3.26 -1.99 5.34
N GLY A 39 -3.29 -0.96 6.18
CA GLY A 39 -2.93 0.39 5.78
C GLY A 39 -1.47 0.50 5.33
N ASN A 40 -1.23 1.34 4.33
CA ASN A 40 0.11 1.58 3.82
C ASN A 40 0.87 2.51 4.78
N PRO A 41 1.94 2.04 5.41
CA PRO A 41 2.75 2.90 6.28
C PRO A 41 3.75 3.77 5.53
N CYS A 42 3.90 3.56 4.22
CA CYS A 42 4.95 4.21 3.42
C CYS A 42 4.44 5.52 2.86
N THR A 43 4.87 6.63 3.48
CA THR A 43 4.41 7.96 3.09
C THR A 43 5.52 8.86 2.59
N GLN A 44 6.78 8.49 2.81
CA GLN A 44 7.93 9.33 2.49
C GLN A 44 9.05 8.51 1.89
N VAL A 45 9.90 9.16 1.11
CA VAL A 45 11.10 8.54 0.56
C VAL A 45 12.32 9.26 1.12
N ARG A 46 13.33 8.47 1.44
CA ARG A 46 14.65 8.96 1.82
C ARG A 46 15.50 8.99 0.57
N MET A 47 16.01 10.16 0.23
CA MET A 47 16.87 10.32 -0.94
C MET A 47 18.26 9.77 -0.64
N PRO A 48 19.09 9.52 -1.67
CA PRO A 48 20.46 9.10 -1.43
C PRO A 48 21.19 10.07 -0.50
N ALA A 49 22.20 9.56 0.21
CA ALA A 49 22.96 10.38 1.15
C ALA A 49 23.61 11.59 0.45
N LEU A 50 23.91 12.63 1.22
CA LEU A 50 24.55 13.84 0.71
C LEU A 50 25.86 13.55 -0.01
N ASP A 51 26.59 12.53 0.44
CA ASP A 51 27.85 12.12 -0.17
C ASP A 51 27.65 11.23 -1.39
N GLY A 52 26.41 10.97 -1.78
CA GLY A 52 26.08 10.15 -2.95
C GLY A 52 26.15 8.65 -2.70
N SER A 53 26.43 8.22 -1.48
CA SER A 53 26.52 6.79 -1.20
C SER A 53 25.15 6.12 -1.31
N GLU A 54 25.16 4.88 -1.75
CA GLU A 54 23.95 4.07 -1.87
C GLU A 54 23.44 3.67 -0.49
N TRP A 55 22.13 3.47 -0.41
CA TRP A 55 21.50 2.98 0.82
C TRP A 55 20.15 2.36 0.47
N GLU A 56 19.66 1.54 1.36
CA GLU A 56 18.35 0.90 1.19
C GLU A 56 17.22 1.88 1.53
N ARG A 57 16.23 1.93 0.67
CA ARG A 57 15.12 2.89 0.82
C ARG A 57 14.17 2.49 1.94
N GLU A 58 13.79 3.46 2.74
CA GLU A 58 12.86 3.28 3.85
C GLU A 58 11.65 4.18 3.66
N GLY A 59 10.46 3.59 3.63
CA GLY A 59 9.23 4.35 3.39
C GLY A 59 8.48 4.77 4.63
N ARG A 60 8.94 4.34 5.82
CA ARG A 60 8.22 4.60 7.08
C ARG A 60 9.02 5.56 7.94
N LEU A 61 9.26 6.75 7.45
CA LEU A 61 10.19 7.66 8.12
C LEU A 61 9.57 8.48 9.24
N GLY A 62 8.32 8.89 9.09
CA GLY A 62 7.66 9.71 10.10
C GLY A 62 8.37 11.04 10.35
N LYS A 63 9.15 11.52 9.38
CA LYS A 63 9.95 12.73 9.50
C LYS A 63 9.32 13.86 8.70
N THR A 64 9.74 15.09 9.00
CA THR A 64 9.25 16.25 8.26
C THR A 64 9.82 16.25 6.85
N SER A 65 8.94 16.34 5.85
CA SER A 65 9.33 16.41 4.45
C SER A 65 10.08 17.70 4.15
N GLY A 66 11.03 17.62 3.23
CA GLY A 66 11.80 18.77 2.79
C GLY A 66 13.02 19.08 3.65
N GLN A 67 13.36 18.23 4.59
CA GLN A 67 14.48 18.43 5.47
C GLN A 67 15.44 17.23 5.42
N HIS A 68 16.69 17.49 5.82
CA HIS A 68 17.69 16.41 5.95
C HIS A 68 17.60 15.79 7.32
N HIS A 69 17.63 14.47 7.37
CA HIS A 69 17.56 13.70 8.61
C HIS A 69 18.68 12.66 8.64
N GLY A 70 19.24 12.44 9.81
CA GLY A 70 20.23 11.41 10.00
C GLY A 70 19.60 10.04 10.03
N PHE A 71 20.26 9.08 9.43
CA PHE A 71 19.86 7.68 9.48
C PHE A 71 21.04 6.85 9.97
N ARG A 72 20.81 6.10 11.04
CA ARG A 72 21.83 5.21 11.60
C ARG A 72 21.69 3.82 10.99
N HIS A 73 22.77 3.38 10.38
CA HIS A 73 22.82 2.06 9.75
C HIS A 73 23.14 0.97 10.77
N PRO A 74 22.83 -0.29 10.47
CA PRO A 74 23.15 -1.38 11.40
C PRO A 74 24.63 -1.49 11.76
N ASP A 75 25.54 -1.05 10.87
CA ASP A 75 26.97 -1.07 11.13
C ASP A 75 27.44 0.07 12.03
N GLY A 76 26.55 0.92 12.51
CA GLY A 76 26.86 2.04 13.38
C GLY A 76 27.16 3.34 12.68
N THR A 77 27.26 3.35 11.36
CA THR A 77 27.49 4.59 10.61
C THR A 77 26.19 5.39 10.50
N THR A 78 26.32 6.70 10.31
CA THR A 78 25.16 7.59 10.13
C THR A 78 25.35 8.35 8.83
N THR A 79 24.26 8.41 8.03
CA THR A 79 24.24 9.20 6.81
C THR A 79 23.10 10.22 6.89
N SER A 80 23.27 11.34 6.20
CA SER A 80 22.26 12.40 6.18
C SER A 80 21.50 12.36 4.86
N HIS A 81 20.17 12.39 4.94
CA HIS A 81 19.33 12.21 3.78
C HIS A 81 18.23 13.27 3.73
N LEU A 82 17.96 13.76 2.55
CA LEU A 82 16.77 14.57 2.31
C LEU A 82 15.56 13.63 2.31
N VAL A 83 14.54 13.99 3.07
CA VAL A 83 13.29 13.22 3.16
C VAL A 83 12.21 13.99 2.40
N LEU A 84 11.53 13.33 1.47
CA LEU A 84 10.46 13.93 0.67
C LEU A 84 9.20 13.08 0.78
N ASP A 85 8.05 13.70 0.55
CA ASP A 85 6.81 12.95 0.47
C ASP A 85 6.87 12.02 -0.74
N ALA A 86 6.39 10.81 -0.57
CA ALA A 86 6.33 9.83 -1.65
C ALA A 86 5.20 10.19 -2.61
N THR A 87 5.44 9.99 -3.90
CA THR A 87 4.35 10.01 -4.87
C THR A 87 3.47 8.79 -4.62
N ARG A 88 2.27 8.76 -5.19
CA ARG A 88 1.38 7.60 -5.06
C ARG A 88 2.06 6.34 -5.60
N GLU A 89 2.72 6.46 -6.75
CA GLU A 89 3.43 5.34 -7.35
C GLU A 89 4.54 4.82 -6.46
N GLN A 90 5.32 5.73 -5.89
CA GLN A 90 6.38 5.35 -4.95
C GLN A 90 5.81 4.67 -3.71
N ALA A 91 4.74 5.22 -3.15
CA ALA A 91 4.12 4.67 -1.96
C ALA A 91 3.57 3.26 -2.21
N VAL A 92 2.98 3.02 -3.37
CA VAL A 92 2.46 1.70 -3.74
C VAL A 92 3.60 0.70 -3.94
N ALA A 93 4.67 1.12 -4.63
CA ALA A 93 5.83 0.24 -4.83
C ALA A 93 6.47 -0.14 -3.49
N MET A 94 6.61 0.81 -2.59
CA MET A 94 7.16 0.54 -1.26
C MET A 94 6.25 -0.36 -0.44
N TYR A 95 4.93 -0.23 -0.60
CA TYR A 95 3.97 -1.10 0.07
C TYR A 95 4.13 -2.55 -0.39
N ARG A 96 4.33 -2.74 -1.69
CA ARG A 96 4.56 -4.07 -2.25
C ARG A 96 5.78 -4.72 -1.61
N ASP A 97 6.88 -3.98 -1.51
CA ASP A 97 8.09 -4.46 -0.86
C ASP A 97 7.88 -4.72 0.63
N TRP A 98 7.13 -3.85 1.28
CA TRP A 98 6.80 -3.97 2.69
C TRP A 98 6.02 -5.26 2.97
N LEU A 99 5.05 -5.59 2.11
CA LEU A 99 4.30 -6.84 2.23
C LEU A 99 5.18 -8.07 1.97
N ASP A 100 6.09 -7.98 1.02
CA ASP A 100 7.00 -9.09 0.72
C ASP A 100 7.86 -9.47 1.92
N GLN A 101 8.13 -8.50 2.79
CA GLN A 101 8.89 -8.74 4.00
C GLN A 101 8.03 -9.21 5.17
N ARG A 102 6.74 -9.37 4.95
CA ARG A 102 5.77 -9.75 5.99
C ARG A 102 4.89 -10.91 5.51
N PRO A 103 5.47 -12.10 5.40
CA PRO A 103 4.73 -13.24 4.85
C PRO A 103 3.47 -13.60 5.65
N SER A 104 3.47 -13.36 6.95
CA SER A 104 2.28 -13.61 7.77
C SER A 104 1.13 -12.69 7.39
N LEU A 105 1.44 -11.41 7.13
CA LEU A 105 0.42 -10.45 6.71
C LEU A 105 -0.07 -10.78 5.31
N ALA A 106 0.83 -11.15 4.41
CA ALA A 106 0.46 -11.56 3.05
C ALA A 106 -0.46 -12.78 3.08
N ALA A 107 -0.16 -13.76 3.93
CA ALA A 107 -1.01 -14.93 4.09
C ALA A 107 -2.39 -14.56 4.64
N ALA A 108 -2.43 -13.63 5.60
CA ALA A 108 -3.69 -13.13 6.16
C ALA A 108 -4.52 -12.43 5.07
N ALA A 109 -3.86 -11.68 4.19
CA ALA A 109 -4.56 -11.02 3.08
C ALA A 109 -5.23 -12.05 2.17
N ARG A 110 -4.54 -13.11 1.83
CA ARG A 110 -5.13 -14.18 1.01
C ARG A 110 -6.30 -14.85 1.72
N ALA A 111 -6.22 -15.02 3.02
CA ALA A 111 -7.28 -15.68 3.79
C ALA A 111 -8.49 -14.78 4.00
N GLU A 112 -8.28 -13.50 4.27
CA GLU A 112 -9.34 -12.60 4.73
C GLU A 112 -9.91 -11.71 3.63
N LEU A 113 -9.14 -11.38 2.60
CA LEU A 113 -9.53 -10.42 1.58
C LEU A 113 -9.92 -11.04 0.25
N ALA A 114 -9.62 -12.31 0.04
CA ALA A 114 -9.96 -12.97 -1.23
C ALA A 114 -11.45 -12.87 -1.51
N GLY A 115 -11.81 -12.48 -2.73
CA GLY A 115 -13.19 -12.36 -3.14
C GLY A 115 -13.94 -11.17 -2.56
N ARG A 116 -13.28 -10.29 -1.81
CA ARG A 116 -13.92 -9.14 -1.17
C ARG A 116 -13.57 -7.85 -1.88
N ASP A 117 -14.53 -6.94 -1.96
CA ASP A 117 -14.25 -5.57 -2.39
C ASP A 117 -13.45 -4.86 -1.30
N LEU A 118 -12.46 -4.06 -1.69
CA LEU A 118 -11.60 -3.36 -0.75
C LEU A 118 -11.83 -1.86 -0.85
N MET A 119 -11.92 -1.21 0.30
CA MET A 119 -12.32 0.19 0.39
C MET A 119 -11.18 1.02 0.97
N CYS A 120 -10.91 2.16 0.35
CA CYS A 120 -9.91 3.13 0.80
C CYS A 120 -10.35 4.53 0.38
N TRP A 121 -9.55 5.54 0.73
CA TRP A 121 -9.88 6.93 0.39
C TRP A 121 -9.36 7.36 -0.97
N CYS A 122 -8.52 6.57 -1.63
CA CYS A 122 -7.88 6.97 -2.89
C CYS A 122 -8.90 7.10 -4.01
N PRO A 123 -8.80 8.16 -4.83
CA PRO A 123 -9.70 8.31 -5.97
C PRO A 123 -9.55 7.17 -6.97
N PRO A 124 -10.62 6.80 -7.67
CA PRO A 124 -10.53 5.83 -8.76
C PRO A 124 -9.56 6.31 -9.82
N GLY A 125 -8.80 5.40 -10.40
CA GLY A 125 -7.82 5.74 -11.42
C GLY A 125 -6.47 6.16 -10.89
N GLU A 126 -6.34 6.44 -9.60
CA GLU A 126 -5.06 6.75 -8.99
C GLU A 126 -4.45 5.48 -8.37
N PRO A 127 -3.12 5.33 -8.40
CA PRO A 127 -2.49 4.19 -7.73
C PRO A 127 -2.84 4.14 -6.25
N CYS A 128 -3.05 2.94 -5.73
CA CYS A 128 -3.42 2.75 -4.33
C CYS A 128 -2.91 1.40 -3.85
N HIS A 129 -2.51 1.34 -2.57
CA HIS A 129 -2.07 0.08 -1.97
C HIS A 129 -3.16 -1.00 -2.00
N ALA A 130 -4.43 -0.61 -2.06
CA ALA A 130 -5.51 -1.58 -2.18
C ALA A 130 -5.41 -2.40 -3.47
N ASP A 131 -4.84 -1.83 -4.52
CA ASP A 131 -4.59 -2.58 -5.77
C ASP A 131 -3.63 -3.73 -5.54
N VAL A 132 -2.61 -3.52 -4.71
CA VAL A 132 -1.66 -4.58 -4.35
C VAL A 132 -2.36 -5.68 -3.58
N LEU A 133 -3.22 -5.31 -2.64
CA LEU A 133 -3.98 -6.28 -1.85
C LEU A 133 -4.96 -7.07 -2.70
N LEU A 134 -5.64 -6.42 -3.65
CA LEU A 134 -6.55 -7.10 -4.56
C LEU A 134 -5.81 -8.14 -5.38
N GLU A 135 -4.67 -7.78 -5.92
CA GLU A 135 -3.81 -8.68 -6.68
C GLU A 135 -3.37 -9.86 -5.83
N LEU A 136 -2.78 -9.57 -4.69
CA LEU A 136 -2.23 -10.58 -3.78
C LEU A 136 -3.31 -11.54 -3.30
N ALA A 137 -4.44 -11.03 -2.88
CA ALA A 137 -5.49 -11.84 -2.28
C ALA A 137 -6.18 -12.74 -3.30
N ASN A 138 -6.18 -12.34 -4.58
CA ASN A 138 -6.95 -13.04 -5.61
C ASN A 138 -6.07 -13.74 -6.66
N GLU A 139 -4.77 -13.86 -6.43
CA GLU A 139 -3.87 -14.55 -7.35
C GLU A 139 -3.86 -16.06 -7.17
N ALA A 140 -4.61 -16.55 -6.20
CA ALA A 140 -4.62 -17.97 -5.87
C ALA A 140 -5.05 -18.86 -7.04
N GLY A 141 -5.78 -18.30 -8.00
CA GLY A 141 -6.19 -19.03 -9.18
C GLY A 141 -5.04 -19.52 -10.02
N GLU A 142 -3.85 -19.04 -9.76
CA GLU A 142 -2.64 -19.42 -10.48
C GLU A 142 -2.02 -20.71 -9.98
N GLN A 143 -2.52 -21.24 -8.89
CA GLN A 143 -2.00 -22.42 -8.24
C GLN A 143 -2.10 -23.70 -9.06
#